data_b5a99256ce87cbac29008d6de085dceb
#
_entry.id   b5a99256ce87cbac29008d6de085dceb
#
_cell.length_a   1.000
_cell.length_b   1.000
_cell.length_c   1.000
_cell.angle_alpha   90.00
_cell.angle_beta   90.00
_cell.angle_gamma   90.00
#
_symmetry.space_group_name_H-M   'P 1'
#
loop_
_entity.id
_entity.type
_entity.pdbx_description
1 polymer ?
#
loop_
_entity_poly.entity_id
_entity_poly.type
_entity_poly.pdbx_seq_one_letter_code
_entity_poly.pdbx_strand_id
1 'polypeptide(L)'
;MNPNCKYEVHTYWGWFRLDEGAYQDYLTGKLWITWVPGKPDQSHPVGSDPVHVSDEALKYRELAARSDAYTVCYQFFATGKAAVPYRSKMSDTPIDEMCLSVRASNGLMRAGANTFGKVKEIMEQENGLLTIRNLGVKSEKEIKLCFFNSCYSLLNEYEKAEWWQEVIDGNANSASPAQEIA
;
A
#
# COMPACT_ATOMS: atom_id res chain seq x y z
N MET A 1 -12.37 -33.31 -0.71
CA MET A 1 -11.81 -32.58 0.47
C MET A 1 -10.41 -33.07 0.72
N ASN A 2 -9.44 -32.18 0.85
CA ASN A 2 -8.07 -32.57 1.17
C ASN A 2 -8.02 -33.02 2.65
N PRO A 3 -7.69 -34.29 2.96
CA PRO A 3 -7.72 -34.81 4.33
C PRO A 3 -6.69 -34.17 5.26
N ASN A 4 -5.76 -33.39 4.72
CA ASN A 4 -4.71 -32.72 5.49
C ASN A 4 -5.14 -31.33 6.02
N CYS A 5 -6.28 -30.79 5.60
CA CYS A 5 -6.77 -29.50 6.06
C CYS A 5 -7.54 -29.65 7.37
N LYS A 6 -6.85 -29.51 8.49
CA LYS A 6 -7.37 -29.73 9.85
C LYS A 6 -7.78 -28.45 10.58
N TYR A 7 -7.26 -27.30 10.15
CA TYR A 7 -7.45 -26.03 10.83
C TYR A 7 -8.53 -25.22 10.14
N GLU A 8 -9.52 -24.79 10.89
CA GLU A 8 -10.58 -23.92 10.41
C GLU A 8 -10.30 -22.47 10.83
N VAL A 9 -10.24 -21.56 9.86
CA VAL A 9 -10.02 -20.16 10.09
C VAL A 9 -11.25 -19.37 9.65
N HIS A 10 -11.77 -18.55 10.56
CA HIS A 10 -12.90 -17.67 10.30
C HIS A 10 -12.38 -16.28 9.97
N THR A 11 -12.69 -15.82 8.77
CA THR A 11 -12.35 -14.48 8.34
C THR A 11 -13.62 -13.69 8.00
N TYR A 12 -13.48 -12.39 7.80
CA TYR A 12 -14.58 -11.58 7.27
C TYR A 12 -15.17 -12.14 5.96
N TRP A 13 -14.36 -12.87 5.19
CA TRP A 13 -14.71 -13.43 3.88
C TRP A 13 -15.32 -14.83 3.94
N GLY A 14 -15.35 -15.47 5.10
CA GLY A 14 -15.89 -16.80 5.29
C GLY A 14 -14.97 -17.75 6.06
N TRP A 15 -15.24 -19.02 5.91
CA TRP A 15 -14.56 -20.12 6.61
C TRP A 15 -13.58 -20.80 5.67
N PHE A 16 -12.36 -20.98 6.11
CA PHE A 16 -11.29 -21.62 5.33
C PHE A 16 -10.69 -22.76 6.12
N ARG A 17 -10.36 -23.84 5.41
CA ARG A 17 -9.65 -24.98 5.98
C ARG A 17 -8.22 -24.95 5.49
N LEU A 18 -7.30 -24.92 6.42
CA LEU A 18 -5.87 -24.85 6.18
C LEU A 18 -5.20 -26.16 6.66
N ASP A 19 -4.13 -26.56 5.99
CA ASP A 19 -3.20 -27.53 6.54
C ASP A 19 -2.31 -26.88 7.63
N GLU A 20 -1.46 -27.67 8.29
CA GLU A 20 -0.60 -27.21 9.38
C GLU A 20 0.32 -26.05 8.94
N GLY A 21 0.98 -26.18 7.79
CA GLY A 21 1.92 -25.19 7.29
C GLY A 21 1.21 -23.87 6.97
N ALA A 22 0.12 -23.92 6.22
CA ALA A 22 -0.69 -22.77 5.87
C ALA A 22 -1.30 -22.11 7.12
N TYR A 23 -1.68 -22.88 8.12
CA TYR A 23 -2.21 -22.33 9.38
C TYR A 23 -1.14 -21.60 10.18
N GLN A 24 0.08 -22.12 10.27
CA GLN A 24 1.20 -21.44 10.91
C GLN A 24 1.58 -20.15 10.17
N ASP A 25 1.59 -20.19 8.85
CA ASP A 25 1.82 -18.99 8.03
C ASP A 25 0.70 -17.95 8.21
N TYR A 26 -0.55 -18.39 8.36
CA TYR A 26 -1.67 -17.50 8.68
C TYR A 26 -1.50 -16.84 10.06
N LEU A 27 -1.15 -17.60 11.09
CA LEU A 27 -0.93 -17.08 12.44
C LEU A 27 0.25 -16.08 12.51
N THR A 28 1.27 -16.31 11.71
CA THR A 28 2.45 -15.43 11.63
C THR A 28 2.27 -14.25 10.67
N GLY A 29 1.12 -14.17 9.99
CA GLY A 29 0.82 -13.12 9.02
C GLY A 29 1.58 -13.25 7.69
N LYS A 30 2.17 -14.41 7.42
CA LYS A 30 2.80 -14.74 6.13
C LYS A 30 1.81 -15.21 5.08
N LEU A 31 0.68 -15.78 5.52
CA LEU A 31 -0.40 -16.24 4.68
C LEU A 31 -1.64 -15.39 4.88
N TRP A 32 -2.18 -14.87 3.79
CA TRP A 32 -3.41 -14.09 3.79
C TRP A 32 -4.47 -14.77 2.94
N ILE A 33 -5.70 -14.74 3.45
CA ILE A 33 -6.85 -15.31 2.76
C ILE A 33 -7.66 -14.14 2.20
N THR A 34 -7.66 -14.00 0.88
CA THR A 34 -8.42 -12.97 0.17
C THR A 34 -9.61 -13.57 -0.54
N TRP A 35 -10.66 -12.80 -0.73
CA TRP A 35 -11.84 -13.20 -1.48
C TRP A 35 -11.97 -12.36 -2.76
N VAL A 36 -12.25 -13.04 -3.88
CA VAL A 36 -12.52 -12.37 -5.16
C VAL A 36 -14.03 -12.21 -5.33
N PRO A 37 -14.56 -10.98 -5.39
CA PRO A 37 -15.98 -10.74 -5.59
C PRO A 37 -16.46 -11.31 -6.93
N GLY A 38 -17.66 -11.93 -6.94
CA GLY A 38 -18.36 -12.32 -8.17
C GLY A 38 -18.63 -13.79 -8.35
N LYS A 39 -18.26 -14.65 -7.39
CA LYS A 39 -18.66 -16.06 -7.38
C LYS A 39 -19.23 -16.45 -6.01
N PRO A 40 -20.47 -16.04 -5.70
CA PRO A 40 -21.09 -16.23 -4.38
C PRO A 40 -21.29 -17.70 -3.97
N ASP A 41 -21.31 -18.62 -4.92
CA ASP A 41 -21.65 -20.03 -4.67
C ASP A 41 -20.45 -20.89 -4.31
N GLN A 42 -19.28 -20.32 -4.21
CA GLN A 42 -18.09 -21.08 -3.87
C GLN A 42 -17.70 -20.81 -2.43
N SER A 43 -17.74 -21.85 -1.61
CA SER A 43 -17.29 -21.85 -0.22
C SER A 43 -15.80 -21.57 -0.04
N HIS A 44 -15.07 -21.28 -1.13
CA HIS A 44 -13.65 -20.96 -1.16
C HIS A 44 -13.41 -19.74 -2.06
N PRO A 45 -12.49 -18.85 -1.70
CA PRO A 45 -12.05 -17.77 -2.59
C PRO A 45 -11.47 -18.39 -3.87
N VAL A 46 -12.09 -18.10 -5.00
CA VAL A 46 -11.63 -18.58 -6.30
C VAL A 46 -10.58 -17.65 -6.83
N GLY A 47 -9.41 -18.20 -7.11
CA GLY A 47 -8.29 -17.45 -7.69
C GLY A 47 -7.47 -16.64 -6.68
N SER A 48 -7.68 -16.87 -5.39
CA SER A 48 -6.75 -16.39 -4.39
C SER A 48 -5.73 -17.49 -4.10
N ASP A 49 -4.64 -17.50 -4.83
CA ASP A 49 -3.45 -18.11 -4.28
C ASP A 49 -3.08 -17.33 -3.01
N PRO A 50 -2.76 -18.03 -1.91
CA PRO A 50 -2.31 -17.35 -0.71
C PRO A 50 -1.08 -16.51 -1.06
N VAL A 51 -1.16 -15.21 -0.83
CA VAL A 51 -0.01 -14.33 -1.05
C VAL A 51 0.94 -14.46 0.13
N HIS A 52 2.10 -15.03 -0.12
CA HIS A 52 3.19 -15.09 0.85
C HIS A 52 3.94 -13.75 0.85
N VAL A 53 3.97 -13.10 1.99
CA VAL A 53 4.82 -11.93 2.23
C VAL A 53 6.04 -12.35 3.04
N SER A 54 7.19 -11.75 2.77
CA SER A 54 8.44 -12.04 3.47
C SER A 54 8.44 -11.50 4.90
N ASP A 55 9.26 -12.10 5.78
CA ASP A 55 9.50 -11.58 7.13
C ASP A 55 10.00 -10.13 7.10
N GLU A 56 10.72 -9.76 6.05
CA GLU A 56 11.19 -8.40 5.84
C GLU A 56 10.04 -7.42 5.57
N ALA A 57 9.06 -7.79 4.74
CA ALA A 57 7.87 -6.99 4.50
C ALA A 57 7.05 -6.79 5.79
N LEU A 58 6.89 -7.84 6.60
CA LEU A 58 6.24 -7.74 7.91
C LEU A 58 7.00 -6.81 8.87
N LYS A 59 8.33 -6.88 8.88
CA LYS A 59 9.17 -5.98 9.69
C LYS A 59 8.96 -4.51 9.31
N TYR A 60 8.95 -4.18 8.02
CA TYR A 60 8.70 -2.79 7.59
C TYR A 60 7.28 -2.32 7.91
N ARG A 61 6.28 -3.18 7.79
CA ARG A 61 4.92 -2.89 8.24
C ARG A 61 4.87 -2.53 9.72
N GLU A 62 5.56 -3.29 10.59
CA GLU A 62 5.64 -3.00 12.03
C GLU A 62 6.38 -1.70 12.32
N LEU A 63 7.46 -1.42 11.61
CA LEU A 63 8.18 -0.15 11.73
C LEU A 63 7.29 1.03 11.34
N ALA A 64 6.51 0.91 10.26
CA ALA A 64 5.57 1.92 9.80
C ALA A 64 4.41 2.14 10.78
N ALA A 65 4.03 1.15 11.59
CA ALA A 65 3.05 1.31 12.65
C ALA A 65 3.56 2.15 13.83
N ARG A 66 4.87 2.21 14.03
CA ARG A 66 5.52 2.98 15.12
C ARG A 66 6.00 4.38 14.71
N SER A 67 6.07 4.61 13.42
CA SER A 67 6.48 5.88 12.84
C SER A 67 5.45 6.28 11.79
N ASP A 68 5.87 6.54 10.56
CA ASP A 68 5.01 6.68 9.40
C ASP A 68 5.63 5.98 8.20
N ALA A 69 4.78 5.55 7.27
CA ALA A 69 5.21 4.74 6.15
C ALA A 69 6.18 5.49 5.22
N TYR A 70 5.99 6.79 5.04
CA TYR A 70 6.88 7.60 4.21
C TYR A 70 8.29 7.68 4.79
N THR A 71 8.40 7.96 6.10
CA THR A 71 9.70 8.04 6.78
C THR A 71 10.43 6.71 6.74
N VAL A 72 9.73 5.60 7.03
CA VAL A 72 10.33 4.26 6.96
C VAL A 72 10.79 3.95 5.54
N CYS A 73 9.96 4.23 4.54
CA CYS A 73 10.31 3.99 3.16
C CYS A 73 11.54 4.81 2.74
N TYR A 74 11.57 6.10 3.04
CA TYR A 74 12.69 6.97 2.72
C TYR A 74 13.99 6.57 3.44
N GLN A 75 13.89 6.09 4.68
CA GLN A 75 15.06 5.69 5.47
C GLN A 75 15.73 4.41 4.95
N PHE A 76 14.94 3.42 4.53
CA PHE A 76 15.46 2.10 4.14
C PHE A 76 15.57 1.92 2.62
N PHE A 77 14.83 2.68 1.83
CA PHE A 77 14.74 2.57 0.37
C PHE A 77 15.05 3.93 -0.30
N ALA A 78 16.22 4.49 -0.01
CA ALA A 78 16.64 5.84 -0.40
C ALA A 78 16.61 6.13 -1.91
N THR A 79 16.37 5.15 -2.76
CA THR A 79 16.34 5.32 -4.23
C THR A 79 15.04 5.95 -4.74
N GLY A 80 14.08 6.29 -3.87
CA GLY A 80 12.85 6.97 -4.24
C GLY A 80 11.90 6.18 -5.15
N LYS A 81 12.12 4.88 -5.32
CA LYS A 81 11.31 4.02 -6.19
C LYS A 81 10.09 3.39 -5.50
N ALA A 82 9.80 3.77 -4.27
CA ALA A 82 8.54 3.36 -3.68
C ALA A 82 7.39 4.08 -4.36
N ALA A 83 6.59 3.34 -5.10
CA ALA A 83 5.33 3.85 -5.60
C ALA A 83 4.44 4.29 -4.43
N VAL A 84 3.71 5.38 -4.59
CA VAL A 84 2.71 5.80 -3.60
C VAL A 84 1.75 4.63 -3.36
N PRO A 85 1.41 4.30 -2.09
CA PRO A 85 0.53 3.18 -1.76
C PRO A 85 -0.95 3.45 -2.11
N TYR A 86 -1.18 3.93 -3.32
CA TYR A 86 -2.50 4.26 -3.85
C TYR A 86 -3.15 3.03 -4.49
N ARG A 87 -4.45 2.87 -4.23
CA ARG A 87 -5.30 1.87 -4.89
C ARG A 87 -6.54 2.56 -5.48
N SER A 88 -7.07 2.06 -6.58
CA SER A 88 -8.22 2.66 -7.28
C SER A 88 -9.46 2.86 -6.40
N LYS A 89 -9.65 2.01 -5.39
CA LYS A 89 -10.72 2.14 -4.39
C LYS A 89 -10.66 3.45 -3.58
N MET A 90 -9.50 4.13 -3.57
CA MET A 90 -9.28 5.38 -2.84
C MET A 90 -9.62 6.62 -3.69
N SER A 91 -10.01 6.44 -4.96
CA SER A 91 -10.19 7.54 -5.91
C SER A 91 -11.15 8.62 -5.42
N ASP A 92 -12.25 8.21 -4.80
CA ASP A 92 -13.30 9.10 -4.33
C ASP A 92 -13.11 9.59 -2.88
N THR A 93 -12.01 9.18 -2.22
CA THR A 93 -11.69 9.64 -0.86
C THR A 93 -11.46 11.15 -0.86
N PRO A 94 -12.16 11.92 0.00
CA PRO A 94 -11.98 13.37 0.09
C PRO A 94 -10.59 13.76 0.59
N ILE A 95 -10.05 14.90 0.13
CA ILE A 95 -8.75 15.40 0.58
C ILE A 95 -8.72 15.80 2.07
N ASP A 96 -9.87 15.96 2.70
CA ASP A 96 -9.98 16.26 4.13
C ASP A 96 -9.36 15.15 4.99
N GLU A 97 -9.33 13.93 4.51
CA GLU A 97 -8.65 12.78 5.15
C GLU A 97 -7.11 12.92 5.17
N MET A 98 -6.54 13.85 4.40
CA MET A 98 -5.10 14.06 4.33
C MET A 98 -4.55 14.93 5.47
N CYS A 99 -5.39 15.51 6.31
CA CYS A 99 -4.97 16.42 7.40
C CYS A 99 -4.01 17.54 6.94
N LEU A 100 -4.27 18.14 5.79
CA LEU A 100 -3.44 19.19 5.20
C LEU A 100 -3.57 20.52 5.95
N SER A 101 -2.54 21.36 5.85
CA SER A 101 -2.68 22.75 6.24
C SER A 101 -3.76 23.47 5.39
N VAL A 102 -4.38 24.49 5.97
CA VAL A 102 -5.41 25.31 5.28
C VAL A 102 -4.91 25.83 3.93
N ARG A 103 -3.63 26.19 3.85
CA ARG A 103 -3.02 26.68 2.60
C ARG A 103 -2.97 25.58 1.53
N ALA A 104 -2.51 24.38 1.88
CA ALA A 104 -2.39 23.24 0.97
C ALA A 104 -3.78 22.78 0.52
N SER A 105 -4.71 22.59 1.45
CA SER A 105 -6.09 22.19 1.18
C SER A 105 -6.79 23.21 0.24
N ASN A 106 -6.75 24.51 0.56
CA ASN A 106 -7.33 25.55 -0.30
C ASN A 106 -6.67 25.63 -1.69
N GLY A 107 -5.38 25.29 -1.80
CA GLY A 107 -4.68 25.18 -3.09
C GLY A 107 -5.28 24.08 -3.95
N LEU A 108 -5.41 22.89 -3.41
CA LEU A 108 -6.00 21.73 -4.08
C LEU A 108 -7.48 21.98 -4.45
N MET A 109 -8.28 22.48 -3.51
CA MET A 109 -9.70 22.78 -3.75
C MET A 109 -9.90 23.75 -4.91
N ARG A 110 -9.10 24.84 -4.99
CA ARG A 110 -9.15 25.79 -6.12
C ARG A 110 -8.74 25.18 -7.45
N ALA A 111 -7.88 24.18 -7.43
CA ALA A 111 -7.49 23.41 -8.62
C ALA A 111 -8.49 22.31 -8.99
N GLY A 112 -9.59 22.16 -8.24
CA GLY A 112 -10.57 21.10 -8.44
C GLY A 112 -10.11 19.71 -7.96
N ALA A 113 -8.99 19.66 -7.23
CA ALA A 113 -8.44 18.41 -6.67
C ALA A 113 -9.03 18.15 -5.28
N ASN A 114 -10.30 17.79 -5.22
CA ASN A 114 -11.07 17.57 -3.99
C ASN A 114 -11.11 16.09 -3.55
N THR A 115 -10.53 15.19 -4.33
CA THR A 115 -10.42 13.75 -4.01
C THR A 115 -9.01 13.23 -4.26
N PHE A 116 -8.68 12.08 -3.65
CA PHE A 116 -7.37 11.44 -3.84
C PHE A 116 -7.08 11.12 -5.30
N GLY A 117 -8.07 10.67 -6.07
CA GLY A 117 -7.93 10.43 -7.50
C GLY A 117 -7.48 11.67 -8.26
N LYS A 118 -8.09 12.82 -7.96
CA LYS A 118 -7.74 14.11 -8.59
C LYS A 118 -6.36 14.60 -8.17
N VAL A 119 -5.98 14.43 -6.91
CA VAL A 119 -4.62 14.74 -6.45
C VAL A 119 -3.59 13.88 -7.19
N LYS A 120 -3.85 12.57 -7.32
CA LYS A 120 -2.99 11.66 -8.07
C LYS A 120 -2.84 12.08 -9.54
N GLU A 121 -3.96 12.36 -10.22
CA GLU A 121 -3.95 12.84 -11.61
C GLU A 121 -3.04 14.08 -11.80
N ILE A 122 -3.11 15.06 -10.87
CA ILE A 122 -2.25 16.23 -10.93
C ILE A 122 -0.79 15.87 -10.66
N MET A 123 -0.51 15.00 -9.69
CA MET A 123 0.85 14.59 -9.35
C MET A 123 1.57 13.87 -10.49
N GLU A 124 0.84 13.22 -11.39
CA GLU A 124 1.36 12.48 -12.56
C GLU A 124 1.59 13.37 -13.79
N GLN A 125 1.12 14.62 -13.76
CA GLN A 125 1.36 15.57 -14.84
C GLN A 125 2.78 16.15 -14.79
N GLU A 126 3.25 16.66 -15.93
CA GLU A 126 4.49 17.43 -16.00
C GLU A 126 4.39 18.65 -15.06
N ASN A 127 5.43 18.86 -14.23
CA ASN A 127 5.46 19.83 -13.14
C ASN A 127 4.43 19.62 -12.01
N GLY A 128 3.52 18.64 -12.12
CA GLY A 128 2.65 18.16 -11.07
C GLY A 128 1.96 19.24 -10.24
N LEU A 129 2.05 19.14 -8.92
CA LEU A 129 1.42 20.06 -7.98
C LEU A 129 1.92 21.52 -8.10
N LEU A 130 3.11 21.76 -8.65
CA LEU A 130 3.64 23.11 -8.83
C LEU A 130 2.92 23.92 -9.92
N THR A 131 2.09 23.29 -10.75
CA THR A 131 1.21 23.96 -11.70
C THR A 131 0.08 24.72 -11.01
N ILE A 132 -0.23 24.36 -9.77
CA ILE A 132 -1.30 25.00 -9.00
C ILE A 132 -0.87 26.39 -8.53
N ARG A 133 -1.63 27.42 -8.93
CA ARG A 133 -1.35 28.81 -8.57
C ARG A 133 -1.25 28.99 -7.05
N ASN A 134 -0.19 29.65 -6.58
CA ASN A 134 0.11 29.94 -5.19
C ASN A 134 0.44 28.71 -4.32
N LEU A 135 0.72 27.56 -4.94
CA LEU A 135 1.20 26.37 -4.27
C LEU A 135 2.72 26.27 -4.52
N GLY A 136 3.51 26.51 -3.50
CA GLY A 136 4.97 26.47 -3.60
C GLY A 136 5.54 25.12 -3.15
N VAL A 137 6.85 24.97 -3.31
CA VAL A 137 7.60 23.73 -2.99
C VAL A 137 7.32 23.21 -1.57
N LYS A 138 7.12 24.09 -0.59
CA LYS A 138 6.81 23.64 0.78
C LYS A 138 5.45 22.95 0.87
N SER A 139 4.42 23.52 0.23
CA SER A 139 3.09 22.90 0.20
C SER A 139 3.06 21.65 -0.69
N GLU A 140 3.83 21.63 -1.77
CA GLU A 140 4.00 20.42 -2.59
C GLU A 140 4.56 19.26 -1.76
N LYS A 141 5.64 19.49 -1.00
CA LYS A 141 6.22 18.45 -0.12
C LYS A 141 5.23 17.99 0.94
N GLU A 142 4.50 18.91 1.55
CA GLU A 142 3.44 18.61 2.52
C GLU A 142 2.36 17.71 1.89
N ILE A 143 1.84 18.09 0.72
CA ILE A 143 0.80 17.31 0.03
C ILE A 143 1.31 15.91 -0.31
N LYS A 144 2.51 15.79 -0.87
CA LYS A 144 3.10 14.48 -1.21
C LYS A 144 3.24 13.58 0.02
N LEU A 145 3.74 14.12 1.13
CA LEU A 145 3.90 13.39 2.38
C LEU A 145 2.54 12.95 2.95
N CYS A 146 1.61 13.89 3.07
CA CYS A 146 0.28 13.59 3.61
C CYS A 146 -0.48 12.62 2.71
N PHE A 147 -0.44 12.80 1.39
CA PHE A 147 -1.06 11.88 0.44
C PHE A 147 -0.51 10.46 0.56
N PHE A 148 0.82 10.32 0.63
CA PHE A 148 1.46 9.03 0.82
C PHE A 148 0.98 8.33 2.10
N ASN A 149 1.08 9.01 3.25
CA ASN A 149 0.70 8.43 4.53
C ASN A 149 -0.81 8.17 4.65
N SER A 150 -1.65 9.02 4.09
CA SER A 150 -3.10 8.79 4.06
C SER A 150 -3.46 7.59 3.18
N CYS A 151 -2.86 7.45 1.99
CA CYS A 151 -3.05 6.27 1.16
C CYS A 151 -2.63 4.99 1.92
N TYR A 152 -1.46 5.02 2.58
CA TYR A 152 -1.00 3.87 3.36
C TYR A 152 -1.93 3.54 4.53
N SER A 153 -2.47 4.53 5.23
CA SER A 153 -3.40 4.32 6.35
C SER A 153 -4.72 3.68 5.93
N LEU A 154 -5.16 3.92 4.68
CA LEU A 154 -6.38 3.33 4.10
C LEU A 154 -6.18 1.91 3.59
N LEU A 155 -4.96 1.41 3.53
CA LEU A 155 -4.69 0.01 3.26
C LEU A 155 -5.05 -0.84 4.48
N ASN A 156 -5.65 -2.00 4.25
CA ASN A 156 -5.75 -3.01 5.30
C ASN A 156 -4.38 -3.65 5.59
N GLU A 157 -4.28 -4.46 6.64
CA GLU A 157 -3.00 -5.03 7.06
C GLU A 157 -2.35 -5.94 6.01
N TYR A 158 -3.17 -6.62 5.21
CA TYR A 158 -2.70 -7.39 4.07
C TYR A 158 -2.11 -6.50 2.98
N GLU A 159 -2.88 -5.50 2.52
CA GLU A 159 -2.46 -4.57 1.48
C GLU A 159 -1.18 -3.80 1.89
N LYS A 160 -1.00 -3.53 3.19
CA LYS A 160 0.24 -2.95 3.72
C LYS A 160 1.42 -3.89 3.55
N ALA A 161 1.26 -5.16 3.94
CA ALA A 161 2.33 -6.15 3.82
C ALA A 161 2.68 -6.42 2.34
N GLU A 162 1.67 -6.55 1.48
CA GLU A 162 1.84 -6.70 0.03
C GLU A 162 2.58 -5.49 -0.57
N TRP A 163 2.19 -4.28 -0.20
CA TRP A 163 2.85 -3.07 -0.66
C TRP A 163 4.32 -2.99 -0.21
N TRP A 164 4.64 -3.40 1.03
CA TRP A 164 6.04 -3.50 1.47
C TRP A 164 6.82 -4.54 0.66
N GLN A 165 6.19 -5.66 0.29
CA GLN A 165 6.82 -6.64 -0.59
C GLN A 165 7.09 -6.05 -1.98
N GLU A 166 6.14 -5.32 -2.56
CA GLU A 166 6.33 -4.60 -3.83
C GLU A 166 7.52 -3.62 -3.75
N VAL A 167 7.66 -2.90 -2.63
CA VAL A 167 8.78 -1.98 -2.38
C VAL A 167 10.12 -2.71 -2.31
N ILE A 168 10.18 -3.83 -1.58
CA ILE A 168 11.38 -4.67 -1.48
C ILE A 168 11.78 -5.18 -2.86
N ASP A 169 10.86 -5.79 -3.58
CA ASP A 169 11.11 -6.39 -4.89
C ASP A 169 11.55 -5.33 -5.93
N GLY A 170 10.90 -4.17 -5.90
CA GLY A 170 11.24 -3.04 -6.76
C GLY A 170 12.65 -2.48 -6.51
N ASN A 171 13.13 -2.56 -5.27
CA ASN A 171 14.48 -2.10 -4.92
C ASN A 171 15.56 -3.19 -5.11
N ALA A 172 15.23 -4.48 -4.90
CA ALA A 172 16.12 -5.59 -5.17
C ALA A 172 16.56 -5.64 -6.64
N ASN A 173 15.61 -5.44 -7.56
CA ASN A 173 15.88 -5.40 -9.01
C ASN A 173 16.69 -4.18 -9.47
N SER A 174 16.85 -3.17 -8.62
CA SER A 174 17.63 -1.97 -8.93
C SER A 174 19.06 -2.03 -8.40
N ALA A 175 19.41 -3.01 -7.61
CA ALA A 175 20.74 -3.20 -7.04
C ALA A 175 21.68 -4.07 -7.91
N SER A 176 21.26 -4.48 -9.10
CA SER A 176 22.12 -5.07 -10.15
C SER A 176 22.04 -4.21 -11.41
N PRO A 177 23.10 -3.62 -11.98
CA PRO A 177 24.43 -4.13 -12.14
C PRO A 177 25.53 -3.06 -11.94
N ALA A 178 26.41 -3.24 -11.03
CA ALA A 178 27.71 -2.57 -11.07
C ALA A 178 28.74 -3.32 -10.23
N GLN A 179 29.14 -4.50 -10.68
CA GLN A 179 30.44 -5.08 -10.33
C GLN A 179 30.81 -6.21 -11.33
N GLU A 180 31.02 -5.82 -12.57
CA GLU A 180 31.95 -6.51 -13.46
C GLU A 180 32.76 -5.46 -14.21
N ILE A 181 33.75 -4.90 -13.55
CA ILE A 181 34.90 -4.31 -14.23
C ILE A 181 36.13 -4.72 -13.44
N ALA A 182 36.90 -5.51 -14.14
CA ALA A 182 38.31 -5.84 -14.04
C ALA A 182 38.75 -7.06 -13.39
#